data_232f29f66b2b4dd9307b4d2ea7c1f04a
#
_entry.id   232f29f66b2b4dd9307b4d2ea7c1f04a
#
_cell.length_a   1.000
_cell.length_b   1.000
_cell.length_c   1.000
_cell.angle_alpha   90.00
_cell.angle_beta   90.00
_cell.angle_gamma   90.00
#
_symmetry.space_group_name_H-M   'P 1'
#
loop_
_entity.id
_entity.type
_entity.pdbx_description
1 polymer ?
#
loop_
_entity_poly.entity_id
_entity_poly.type
_entity_poly.pdbx_seq_one_letter_code
_entity_poly.pdbx_strand_id
1 'polypeptide(L)'
;MEVKVSWNGPSGMSFRAETGSGHMVVMDGAPDGGGNNLAPRPMEMVLVGTGGCTAYDVVLILKRGREDVRGCDVLLQAERADTDPKVFTKINFHFTVTGRNLKQAAVERAVNLSHDKYCSASIMLAKTAEITHSFEIVEV
;
A
#
# COMPACT_ATOMS: atom_id res chain seq x y z
N MET A 1 -5.87 -14.55 11.99
CA MET A 1 -4.69 -13.75 11.56
C MET A 1 -4.04 -13.17 12.81
N GLU A 2 -2.71 -13.25 12.93
CA GLU A 2 -1.99 -12.84 14.14
C GLU A 2 -0.68 -12.16 13.78
N VAL A 3 -0.33 -11.11 14.49
CA VAL A 3 0.94 -10.41 14.38
C VAL A 3 1.40 -10.05 15.79
N LYS A 4 2.69 -10.28 16.08
CA LYS A 4 3.31 -9.85 17.33
C LYS A 4 4.32 -8.74 17.06
N VAL A 5 4.18 -7.62 17.72
CA VAL A 5 5.09 -6.48 17.61
C VAL A 5 5.86 -6.32 18.93
N SER A 6 7.18 -6.21 18.82
CA SER A 6 8.07 -6.10 19.99
C SER A 6 9.03 -4.92 19.82
N TRP A 7 9.18 -4.14 20.89
CA TRP A 7 10.18 -3.09 20.95
C TRP A 7 11.58 -3.70 21.08
N ASN A 8 12.55 -3.14 20.35
CA ASN A 8 13.92 -3.67 20.33
C ASN A 8 14.81 -3.20 21.47
N GLY A 9 14.31 -2.33 22.34
CA GLY A 9 14.99 -1.97 23.57
C GLY A 9 15.23 -0.47 23.75
N PRO A 10 15.80 -0.09 24.90
CA PRO A 10 15.77 1.29 25.39
C PRO A 10 16.67 2.29 24.66
N SER A 11 17.54 1.83 23.74
CA SER A 11 18.45 2.70 23.01
C SER A 11 17.85 3.40 21.80
N GLY A 12 16.59 3.14 21.47
CA GLY A 12 15.95 3.72 20.30
C GLY A 12 14.45 3.44 20.22
N MET A 13 13.88 3.65 19.06
CA MET A 13 12.45 3.49 18.78
C MET A 13 12.18 2.51 17.64
N SER A 14 13.02 1.48 17.52
CA SER A 14 12.77 0.43 16.53
C SER A 14 11.94 -0.70 17.11
N PHE A 15 11.18 -1.31 16.23
CA PHE A 15 10.30 -2.44 16.54
C PHE A 15 10.48 -3.53 15.49
N ARG A 16 10.31 -4.77 15.91
CA ARG A 16 10.18 -5.90 15.00
C ARG A 16 8.78 -6.48 15.09
N ALA A 17 8.26 -6.91 13.98
CA ALA A 17 6.99 -7.61 13.93
C ALA A 17 7.20 -9.01 13.35
N GLU A 18 6.54 -9.99 13.95
CA GLU A 18 6.49 -11.36 13.48
C GLU A 18 5.07 -11.65 13.03
N THR A 19 4.89 -12.05 11.78
CA THR A 19 3.57 -12.36 11.22
C THR A 19 3.23 -13.84 11.44
N GLY A 20 1.93 -14.13 11.52
CA GLY A 20 1.46 -15.53 11.59
C GLY A 20 1.85 -16.38 10.38
N SER A 21 2.20 -15.75 9.26
CA SER A 21 2.71 -16.43 8.05
C SER A 21 4.21 -16.76 8.11
N GLY A 22 4.90 -16.41 9.21
CA GLY A 22 6.30 -16.75 9.43
C GLY A 22 7.31 -15.74 8.88
N HIS A 23 6.91 -14.48 8.72
CA HIS A 23 7.77 -13.42 8.19
C HIS A 23 8.04 -12.34 9.24
N MET A 24 9.15 -11.64 9.07
CA MET A 24 9.55 -10.55 9.94
C MET A 24 9.54 -9.21 9.19
N VAL A 25 9.06 -8.17 9.88
CA VAL A 25 9.08 -6.79 9.41
C VAL A 25 9.68 -5.91 10.50
N VAL A 26 10.49 -4.93 10.11
CA VAL A 26 11.11 -3.97 11.03
C VAL A 26 10.56 -2.58 10.77
N MET A 27 10.34 -1.83 11.84
CA MET A 27 9.90 -0.44 11.80
C MET A 27 10.79 0.41 12.70
N ASP A 28 10.94 1.69 12.37
CA ASP A 28 11.68 2.65 13.20
C ASP A 28 11.00 4.01 13.17
N GLY A 29 11.41 4.88 14.03
CA GLY A 29 10.96 6.26 14.11
C GLY A 29 11.90 7.23 13.40
N ALA A 30 11.41 8.46 13.20
CA ALA A 30 12.24 9.56 12.75
C ALA A 30 13.20 10.01 13.87
N PRO A 31 14.36 10.60 13.55
CA PRO A 31 15.32 11.06 14.56
C PRO A 31 14.74 12.05 15.58
N ASP A 32 13.86 12.94 15.18
CA ASP A 32 13.19 13.89 16.07
C ASP A 32 12.22 13.20 17.06
N GLY A 33 11.77 11.99 16.77
CA GLY A 33 10.95 11.16 17.66
C GLY A 33 11.75 10.13 18.45
N GLY A 34 13.08 10.20 18.44
CA GLY A 34 13.95 9.26 19.14
C GLY A 34 14.33 8.02 18.35
N GLY A 35 13.94 7.94 17.08
CA GLY A 35 14.34 6.88 16.17
C GLY A 35 15.69 7.12 15.50
N ASN A 36 16.15 6.15 14.74
CA ASN A 36 17.42 6.20 14.01
C ASN A 36 17.26 6.15 12.50
N ASN A 37 16.04 6.22 12.01
CA ASN A 37 15.74 6.16 10.56
C ASN A 37 16.35 4.94 9.85
N LEU A 38 16.28 3.78 10.48
CA LEU A 38 16.84 2.53 9.94
C LEU A 38 15.79 1.63 9.30
N ALA A 39 14.53 2.00 9.38
CA ALA A 39 13.42 1.23 8.84
C ALA A 39 12.20 2.13 8.59
N PRO A 40 11.18 1.65 7.87
CA PRO A 40 9.95 2.42 7.65
C PRO A 40 9.24 2.80 8.94
N ARG A 41 8.51 3.93 8.91
CA ARG A 41 7.61 4.35 9.97
C ARG A 41 6.38 3.45 10.01
N PRO A 42 5.73 3.27 11.16
CA PRO A 42 4.49 2.50 11.25
C PRO A 42 3.40 2.98 10.27
N MET A 43 3.21 4.29 10.12
CA MET A 43 2.20 4.80 9.19
C MET A 43 2.60 4.63 7.73
N GLU A 44 3.90 4.63 7.41
CA GLU A 44 4.37 4.24 6.08
C GLU A 44 4.03 2.78 5.79
N MET A 45 4.15 1.90 6.79
CA MET A 45 3.79 0.48 6.65
C MET A 45 2.30 0.27 6.35
N VAL A 46 1.44 1.13 6.85
CA VAL A 46 0.01 1.12 6.48
C VAL A 46 -0.15 1.39 4.98
N LEU A 47 0.58 2.37 4.44
CA LEU A 47 0.57 2.65 3.00
C LEU A 47 1.21 1.53 2.18
N VAL A 48 2.32 0.97 2.65
CA VAL A 48 2.98 -0.18 1.99
C VAL A 48 2.00 -1.35 1.88
N GLY A 49 1.34 -1.72 2.96
CA GLY A 49 0.35 -2.78 2.96
C GLY A 49 -0.83 -2.48 2.03
N THR A 50 -1.30 -1.24 2.03
CA THR A 50 -2.40 -0.81 1.17
C THR A 50 -2.01 -0.87 -0.31
N GLY A 51 -0.83 -0.37 -0.65
CA GLY A 51 -0.30 -0.45 -2.03
C GLY A 51 -0.16 -1.89 -2.51
N GLY A 52 0.40 -2.75 -1.66
CA GLY A 52 0.53 -4.19 -1.97
C GLY A 52 -0.84 -4.85 -2.14
N CYS A 53 -1.80 -4.52 -1.30
CA CYS A 53 -3.16 -5.07 -1.36
C CYS A 53 -3.84 -4.74 -2.70
N THR A 54 -3.82 -3.48 -3.11
CA THR A 54 -4.46 -3.07 -4.37
C THR A 54 -3.69 -3.55 -5.61
N ALA A 55 -2.35 -3.51 -5.58
CA ALA A 55 -1.54 -4.03 -6.69
C ALA A 55 -1.76 -5.52 -6.92
N TYR A 56 -1.86 -6.29 -5.84
CA TYR A 56 -2.19 -7.72 -5.91
C TYR A 56 -3.50 -7.95 -6.66
N ASP A 57 -4.55 -7.20 -6.32
CA ASP A 57 -5.85 -7.31 -6.99
C ASP A 57 -5.76 -7.00 -8.47
N VAL A 58 -5.12 -5.88 -8.82
CA VAL A 58 -4.99 -5.44 -10.21
C VAL A 58 -4.27 -6.49 -11.05
N VAL A 59 -3.14 -6.99 -10.57
CA VAL A 59 -2.38 -8.04 -11.26
C VAL A 59 -3.21 -9.32 -11.40
N LEU A 60 -3.88 -9.74 -10.32
CA LEU A 60 -4.68 -10.95 -10.33
C LEU A 60 -5.86 -10.87 -11.30
N ILE A 61 -6.57 -9.75 -11.31
CA ILE A 61 -7.70 -9.52 -12.21
C ILE A 61 -7.24 -9.52 -13.67
N LEU A 62 -6.13 -8.84 -13.98
CA LEU A 62 -5.58 -8.81 -15.33
C LEU A 62 -5.11 -10.19 -15.79
N LYS A 63 -4.45 -10.95 -14.92
CA LYS A 63 -4.02 -12.33 -15.23
C LYS A 63 -5.22 -13.24 -15.49
N ARG A 64 -6.26 -13.15 -14.68
CA ARG A 64 -7.50 -13.93 -14.87
C ARG A 64 -8.23 -13.51 -16.15
N GLY A 65 -8.12 -12.26 -16.55
CA GLY A 65 -8.62 -11.75 -17.82
C GLY A 65 -7.76 -12.10 -19.02
N ARG A 66 -6.68 -12.87 -18.82
CA ARG A 66 -5.71 -13.28 -19.86
C ARG A 66 -5.00 -12.09 -20.51
N GLU A 67 -4.86 -11.00 -19.80
CA GLU A 67 -4.02 -9.88 -20.22
C GLU A 67 -2.54 -10.21 -19.99
N ASP A 68 -1.68 -9.78 -20.89
CA ASP A 68 -0.23 -10.00 -20.78
C ASP A 68 0.43 -8.91 -19.92
N VAL A 69 0.09 -8.92 -18.63
CA VAL A 69 0.65 -7.98 -17.65
C VAL A 69 2.06 -8.41 -17.26
N ARG A 70 2.99 -7.46 -17.28
CA ARG A 70 4.42 -7.68 -17.00
C ARG A 70 4.90 -6.90 -15.78
N GLY A 71 4.21 -5.84 -15.39
CA GLY A 71 4.56 -5.04 -14.23
C GLY A 71 3.36 -4.25 -13.72
N CYS A 72 3.42 -3.91 -12.43
CA CYS A 72 2.42 -3.05 -11.80
C CYS A 72 3.08 -2.30 -10.66
N ASP A 73 3.30 -1.02 -10.85
CA ASP A 73 3.78 -0.12 -9.81
C ASP A 73 2.61 0.72 -9.30
N VAL A 74 2.58 0.98 -8.01
CA VAL A 74 1.58 1.87 -7.40
C VAL A 74 2.31 2.91 -6.57
N LEU A 75 2.15 4.17 -6.95
CA LEU A 75 2.62 5.29 -6.15
C LEU A 75 1.45 5.78 -5.28
N LEU A 76 1.64 5.77 -3.98
CA LEU A 76 0.69 6.30 -3.02
C LEU A 76 1.22 7.63 -2.49
N GLN A 77 0.41 8.68 -2.61
CA GLN A 77 0.69 9.99 -2.03
C GLN A 77 -0.43 10.31 -1.04
N ALA A 78 -0.07 10.52 0.21
CA ALA A 78 -1.03 10.70 1.28
C ALA A 78 -0.82 11.99 2.05
N GLU A 79 -1.92 12.57 2.51
CA GLU A 79 -1.94 13.68 3.45
C GLU A 79 -2.49 13.17 4.78
N ARG A 80 -1.96 13.73 5.88
CA ARG A 80 -2.37 13.40 7.25
C ARG A 80 -2.98 14.62 7.92
N ALA A 81 -3.81 14.39 8.93
CA ALA A 81 -4.35 15.47 9.78
C ALA A 81 -3.20 16.23 10.48
N ASP A 82 -3.39 17.54 10.66
CA ASP A 82 -2.38 18.41 11.29
C ASP A 82 -2.28 18.20 12.80
N THR A 83 -3.33 17.67 13.40
CA THR A 83 -3.42 17.45 14.86
C THR A 83 -3.60 15.97 15.15
N ASP A 84 -3.28 15.55 16.37
CA ASP A 84 -3.48 14.18 16.82
C ASP A 84 -4.97 13.81 16.97
N PRO A 85 -5.37 12.61 16.56
CA PRO A 85 -4.56 11.61 15.87
C PRO A 85 -4.34 12.01 14.41
N LYS A 86 -3.07 11.91 13.96
CA LYS A 86 -2.68 12.26 12.60
C LYS A 86 -3.08 11.16 11.62
N VAL A 87 -4.36 10.98 11.44
CA VAL A 87 -4.92 10.01 10.49
C VAL A 87 -4.69 10.45 9.05
N PHE A 88 -4.71 9.52 8.12
CA PHE A 88 -4.74 9.87 6.71
C PHE A 88 -6.06 10.56 6.35
N THR A 89 -5.97 11.71 5.69
CA THR A 89 -7.12 12.49 5.23
C THR A 89 -7.35 12.36 3.73
N LYS A 90 -6.27 12.16 2.98
CA LYS A 90 -6.30 11.91 1.53
C LYS A 90 -5.25 10.89 1.16
N ILE A 91 -5.57 10.00 0.23
CA ILE A 91 -4.62 9.07 -0.37
C ILE A 91 -4.90 9.03 -1.87
N ASN A 92 -3.92 9.42 -2.66
CA ASN A 92 -3.96 9.25 -4.11
C ASN A 92 -3.14 8.03 -4.51
N PHE A 93 -3.71 7.19 -5.38
CA PHE A 93 -3.07 6.00 -5.93
C PHE A 93 -2.85 6.23 -7.43
N HIS A 94 -1.61 6.17 -7.86
CA HIS A 94 -1.30 6.18 -9.28
C HIS A 94 -0.67 4.86 -9.69
N PHE A 95 -1.34 4.15 -10.61
CA PHE A 95 -0.89 2.85 -11.11
C PHE A 95 -0.14 3.02 -12.43
N THR A 96 1.02 2.39 -12.52
CA THR A 96 1.73 2.22 -13.79
C THR A 96 1.71 0.74 -14.13
N VAL A 97 0.89 0.36 -15.10
CA VAL A 97 0.70 -1.03 -15.50
C VAL A 97 1.44 -1.29 -16.80
N THR A 98 2.38 -2.20 -16.75
CA THR A 98 3.25 -2.53 -17.88
C THR A 98 2.84 -3.88 -18.47
N GLY A 99 2.78 -3.97 -19.78
CA GLY A 99 2.45 -5.22 -20.45
C GLY A 99 2.41 -5.11 -21.97
N ARG A 100 1.98 -6.18 -22.63
CA ARG A 100 1.83 -6.22 -24.08
C ARG A 100 0.36 -6.19 -24.46
N ASN A 101 0.01 -5.24 -25.32
CA ASN A 101 -1.35 -5.10 -25.86
C ASN A 101 -2.42 -5.09 -24.78
N LEU A 102 -2.12 -4.49 -23.62
CA LEU A 102 -3.09 -4.37 -22.55
C LEU A 102 -4.27 -3.51 -23.00
N LYS A 103 -5.47 -4.00 -22.74
CA LYS A 103 -6.69 -3.26 -23.04
C LYS A 103 -6.92 -2.22 -21.96
N GLN A 104 -7.07 -0.96 -22.39
CA GLN A 104 -7.35 0.13 -21.44
C GLN A 104 -8.58 -0.17 -20.57
N ALA A 105 -9.66 -0.66 -21.18
CA ALA A 105 -10.87 -1.03 -20.44
C ALA A 105 -10.63 -2.13 -19.39
N ALA A 106 -9.73 -3.07 -19.67
CA ALA A 106 -9.38 -4.13 -18.71
C ALA A 106 -8.61 -3.58 -17.52
N VAL A 107 -7.65 -2.69 -17.76
CA VAL A 107 -6.87 -2.05 -16.70
C VAL A 107 -7.77 -1.16 -15.83
N GLU A 108 -8.59 -0.32 -16.46
CA GLU A 108 -9.55 0.53 -15.75
C GLU A 108 -10.49 -0.29 -14.88
N ARG A 109 -11.03 -1.38 -15.41
CA ARG A 109 -11.90 -2.29 -14.66
C ARG A 109 -11.17 -2.92 -13.47
N ALA A 110 -9.93 -3.35 -13.66
CA ALA A 110 -9.13 -3.96 -12.59
C ALA A 110 -8.88 -2.96 -11.44
N VAL A 111 -8.50 -1.74 -11.76
CA VAL A 111 -8.28 -0.67 -10.78
C VAL A 111 -9.57 -0.35 -10.03
N ASN A 112 -10.67 -0.15 -10.76
CA ASN A 112 -11.97 0.17 -10.15
C ASN A 112 -12.47 -0.97 -9.25
N LEU A 113 -12.36 -2.22 -9.68
CA LEU A 113 -12.78 -3.37 -8.87
C LEU A 113 -11.96 -3.51 -7.58
N SER A 114 -10.66 -3.21 -7.64
CA SER A 114 -9.83 -3.22 -6.44
C SER A 114 -10.37 -2.23 -5.40
N HIS A 115 -10.59 -0.99 -5.80
CA HIS A 115 -11.04 0.05 -4.86
C HIS A 115 -12.50 -0.09 -4.45
N ASP A 116 -13.37 -0.59 -5.33
CA ASP A 116 -14.81 -0.68 -5.05
C ASP A 116 -15.19 -1.95 -4.29
N LYS A 117 -14.41 -3.03 -4.44
CA LYS A 117 -14.85 -4.34 -3.95
C LYS A 117 -13.78 -5.18 -3.24
N TYR A 118 -12.54 -5.21 -3.72
CA TYR A 118 -11.60 -6.25 -3.31
C TYR A 118 -10.49 -5.80 -2.38
N CYS A 119 -9.98 -4.57 -2.49
CA CYS A 119 -8.88 -4.12 -1.64
C CYS A 119 -9.38 -3.81 -0.23
N SER A 120 -9.21 -4.77 0.67
CA SER A 120 -9.61 -4.61 2.07
C SER A 120 -9.01 -3.37 2.72
N ALA A 121 -7.73 -3.09 2.44
CA ALA A 121 -7.03 -1.96 3.04
C ALA A 121 -7.58 -0.61 2.54
N SER A 122 -7.71 -0.41 1.22
CA SER A 122 -8.20 0.87 0.69
C SER A 122 -9.67 1.11 1.07
N ILE A 123 -10.48 0.06 1.11
CA ILE A 123 -11.89 0.17 1.53
C ILE A 123 -12.00 0.56 3.01
N MET A 124 -11.15 -0.01 3.88
CA MET A 124 -11.11 0.42 5.28
C MET A 124 -10.68 1.88 5.41
N LEU A 125 -9.60 2.27 4.74
CA LEU A 125 -9.07 3.63 4.81
C LEU A 125 -10.03 4.66 4.20
N ALA A 126 -10.85 4.28 3.22
CA ALA A 126 -11.86 5.14 2.63
C ALA A 126 -12.94 5.58 3.63
N LYS A 127 -13.05 4.94 4.80
CA LYS A 127 -13.98 5.34 5.86
C LYS A 127 -13.57 6.67 6.51
N THR A 128 -12.29 7.02 6.47
CA THR A 128 -11.75 8.23 7.10
C THR A 128 -10.94 9.11 6.16
N ALA A 129 -10.53 8.60 4.99
CA ALA A 129 -9.72 9.31 4.02
C ALA A 129 -10.41 9.39 2.66
N GLU A 130 -10.22 10.51 1.98
CA GLU A 130 -10.60 10.63 0.57
C GLU A 130 -9.62 9.84 -0.29
N ILE A 131 -10.12 8.87 -1.05
CA ILE A 131 -9.34 8.02 -1.93
C ILE A 131 -9.55 8.46 -3.38
N THR A 132 -8.45 8.75 -4.07
CA THR A 132 -8.46 9.02 -5.51
C THR A 132 -7.49 8.09 -6.20
N HIS A 133 -7.75 7.76 -7.46
CA HIS A 133 -6.86 6.91 -8.23
C HIS A 133 -6.81 7.31 -9.70
N SER A 134 -5.69 7.01 -10.33
CA SER A 134 -5.45 7.14 -11.76
C SER A 134 -4.52 6.04 -12.21
N PHE A 135 -4.42 5.84 -13.52
CA PHE A 135 -3.48 4.85 -14.05
C PHE A 135 -2.93 5.28 -15.39
N GLU A 136 -1.81 4.68 -15.75
CA GLU A 136 -1.24 4.73 -17.10
C GLU A 136 -0.79 3.32 -17.51
N ILE A 137 -0.74 3.09 -18.80
CA ILE A 137 -0.28 1.83 -19.38
C ILE A 137 1.02 2.07 -20.12
N VAL A 138 2.00 1.21 -19.85
CA VAL A 138 3.30 1.22 -20.55
C VAL A 138 3.40 -0.04 -21.40
N GLU A 139 3.53 0.14 -22.70
CA GLU A 139 3.74 -0.96 -23.63
C GLU A 139 5.19 -1.45 -23.59
N VAL A 140 5.40 -2.74 -23.62
CA VAL A 140 6.74 -3.36 -23.68
C VAL A 140 6.99 -4.16 -24.95
#